data_b3ab8fbdcfa6ad5e7e0bc6c391a90e6a
#
_entry.id   b3ab8fbdcfa6ad5e7e0bc6c391a90e6a
#
_cell.length_a   1.000
_cell.length_b   1.000
_cell.length_c   1.000
_cell.angle_alpha   90.00
_cell.angle_beta   90.00
_cell.angle_gamma   90.00
#
_symmetry.space_group_name_H-M   'P 1'
#
loop_
_entity.id
_entity.type
_entity.pdbx_description
1 polymer ?
#
loop_
_entity_poly.entity_id
_entity_poly.type
_entity_poly.pdbx_seq_one_letter_code
_entity_poly.pdbx_strand_id
1 'polypeptide(L)'
;MPGVTGAPVLTASTAEEALEAHRRSLLGLCYRMLGSPFEAEDAVQETMLRAWRSVERFDGRSELGTWLHRIATNVCLDMLKGRRRRAVPMDLGPAQAPVAENLHTRSEATWVLPIPGALVAGEDPADSVVAEESIRLAFVAALQHLPPRQRAALILCEVLSWQAAEVAELLDTTVASVNSALQRARATLQSRGLRRESAAARARLPDLQMLRRYVDAFQRYDLDALTKLIHADATQSMPPYDMWLAGRDDVLAWWFGPGIGCRGSRVLPVGTANGSPAFGQYKPSPGGFEPWALQVIEVEDSLVRQFTFFLDTERVFPLFGLPPRLDA
;
A
#
# COMPACT_ATOMS: atom_id res chain seq x y z
N MET A 1 50.75 -6.95 -14.51
CA MET A 1 49.97 -7.00 -13.29
C MET A 1 49.04 -5.82 -13.29
N PRO A 2 47.74 -5.94 -13.65
CA PRO A 2 46.78 -4.86 -13.45
C PRO A 2 46.35 -4.88 -11.98
N GLY A 3 46.39 -3.70 -11.37
CA GLY A 3 46.07 -3.48 -9.97
C GLY A 3 44.63 -3.83 -9.64
N VAL A 4 44.44 -4.52 -8.54
CA VAL A 4 43.14 -4.71 -7.88
C VAL A 4 42.67 -3.32 -7.44
N THR A 5 41.71 -2.76 -8.15
CA THR A 5 40.98 -1.58 -7.71
C THR A 5 40.19 -1.99 -6.47
N GLY A 6 40.69 -1.62 -5.29
CA GLY A 6 39.99 -1.80 -4.04
C GLY A 6 38.63 -1.09 -4.11
N ALA A 7 37.59 -1.76 -3.65
CA ALA A 7 36.28 -1.14 -3.48
C ALA A 7 36.45 0.16 -2.66
N PRO A 8 35.72 1.24 -2.97
CA PRO A 8 35.86 2.49 -2.23
C PRO A 8 35.44 2.23 -0.77
N VAL A 9 36.39 2.49 0.14
CA VAL A 9 36.11 2.46 1.58
C VAL A 9 35.12 3.59 1.85
N LEU A 10 33.88 3.22 2.19
CA LEU A 10 32.86 4.19 2.56
C LEU A 10 33.32 4.93 3.84
N THR A 11 33.61 6.22 3.70
CA THR A 11 33.81 7.08 4.87
C THR A 11 32.47 7.37 5.52
N ALA A 12 32.43 7.75 6.80
CA ALA A 12 31.16 7.98 7.52
C ALA A 12 30.22 8.96 6.77
N SER A 13 30.75 10.06 6.20
CA SER A 13 29.94 11.03 5.45
C SER A 13 29.43 10.48 4.11
N THR A 14 30.27 9.76 3.37
CA THR A 14 29.84 9.14 2.08
C THR A 14 28.93 7.93 2.30
N ALA A 15 29.00 7.29 3.47
CA ALA A 15 28.11 6.19 3.84
C ALA A 15 26.68 6.68 4.09
N GLU A 16 26.50 7.82 4.75
CA GLU A 16 25.17 8.38 5.04
C GLU A 16 24.40 8.69 3.74
N GLU A 17 25.03 9.41 2.81
CA GLU A 17 24.44 9.71 1.51
C GLU A 17 24.13 8.44 0.69
N ALA A 18 25.05 7.47 0.70
CA ALA A 18 24.88 6.20 0.00
C ALA A 18 23.75 5.36 0.60
N LEU A 19 23.59 5.34 1.92
CA LEU A 19 22.49 4.65 2.59
C LEU A 19 21.13 5.33 2.30
N GLU A 20 21.08 6.67 2.38
CA GLU A 20 19.86 7.44 2.14
C GLU A 20 19.35 7.29 0.70
N ALA A 21 20.23 7.12 -0.29
CA ALA A 21 19.85 6.84 -1.68
C ALA A 21 19.00 5.57 -1.82
N HIS A 22 19.12 4.61 -0.90
CA HIS A 22 18.32 3.37 -0.92
C HIS A 22 17.02 3.44 -0.10
N ARG A 23 16.78 4.52 0.64
CA ARG A 23 15.64 4.64 1.57
C ARG A 23 14.30 4.32 0.91
N ARG A 24 14.04 4.86 -0.27
CA ARG A 24 12.79 4.65 -1.00
C ARG A 24 12.57 3.17 -1.36
N SER A 25 13.58 2.51 -1.87
CA SER A 25 13.54 1.08 -2.22
C SER A 25 13.29 0.20 -0.98
N LEU A 26 13.97 0.52 0.13
CA LEU A 26 13.78 -0.15 1.41
C LEU A 26 12.37 0.05 1.95
N LEU A 27 11.82 1.28 1.87
CA LEU A 27 10.46 1.58 2.29
C LEU A 27 9.44 0.75 1.49
N GLY A 28 9.64 0.63 0.18
CA GLY A 28 8.81 -0.21 -0.67
C GLY A 28 8.83 -1.70 -0.28
N LEU A 29 10.01 -2.26 0.03
CA LEU A 29 10.13 -3.63 0.55
C LEU A 29 9.43 -3.77 1.89
N CYS A 30 9.74 -2.89 2.86
CA CYS A 30 9.20 -2.96 4.22
C CYS A 30 7.67 -2.82 4.21
N TYR A 31 7.13 -1.92 3.39
CA TYR A 31 5.68 -1.76 3.26
C TYR A 31 4.98 -3.01 2.71
N ARG A 32 5.53 -3.66 1.68
CA ARG A 32 4.98 -4.93 1.17
C ARG A 32 5.04 -6.04 2.23
N MET A 33 6.09 -6.04 3.03
CA MET A 33 6.23 -7.00 4.13
C MET A 33 5.24 -6.75 5.26
N LEU A 34 5.04 -5.50 5.69
CA LEU A 34 4.35 -5.14 6.93
C LEU A 34 2.91 -4.65 6.73
N GLY A 35 2.56 -4.10 5.55
CA GLY A 35 1.22 -3.59 5.24
C GLY A 35 0.84 -2.28 5.98
N SER A 36 1.82 -1.58 6.56
CA SER A 36 1.63 -0.29 7.22
C SER A 36 2.79 0.64 6.87
N PRO A 37 2.55 1.87 6.40
CA PRO A 37 3.61 2.84 6.12
C PRO A 37 4.39 3.23 7.38
N PHE A 38 3.73 3.27 8.53
CA PHE A 38 4.37 3.60 9.82
C PHE A 38 5.34 2.52 10.25
N GLU A 39 4.90 1.26 10.26
CA GLU A 39 5.79 0.14 10.58
C GLU A 39 6.90 -0.06 9.53
N ALA A 40 6.61 0.27 8.27
CA ALA A 40 7.62 0.25 7.22
C ALA A 40 8.71 1.30 7.46
N GLU A 41 8.33 2.50 7.89
CA GLU A 41 9.27 3.56 8.26
C GLU A 41 10.12 3.15 9.47
N ASP A 42 9.50 2.58 10.53
CA ASP A 42 10.22 2.04 11.68
C ASP A 42 11.24 0.96 11.26
N ALA A 43 10.84 0.07 10.34
CA ALA A 43 11.72 -0.96 9.80
C ALA A 43 12.89 -0.38 8.99
N VAL A 44 12.64 0.67 8.20
CA VAL A 44 13.69 1.40 7.47
C VAL A 44 14.66 2.06 8.45
N GLN A 45 14.18 2.74 9.48
CA GLN A 45 15.04 3.37 10.50
C GLN A 45 15.92 2.33 11.20
N GLU A 46 15.36 1.21 11.63
CA GLU A 46 16.13 0.12 12.26
C GLU A 46 17.14 -0.49 11.27
N THR A 47 16.77 -0.62 10.00
CA THR A 47 17.68 -1.08 8.94
C THR A 47 18.86 -0.14 8.78
N MET A 48 18.62 1.17 8.71
CA MET A 48 19.68 2.17 8.61
C MET A 48 20.61 2.15 9.82
N LEU A 49 20.06 2.01 11.03
CA LEU A 49 20.84 1.89 12.25
C LEU A 49 21.74 0.63 12.27
N ARG A 50 21.21 -0.52 11.84
CA ARG A 50 21.99 -1.77 11.73
C ARG A 50 23.05 -1.66 10.63
N ALA A 51 22.71 -1.07 9.51
CA ALA A 51 23.65 -0.83 8.42
C ALA A 51 24.80 0.09 8.87
N TRP A 52 24.49 1.20 9.51
CA TRP A 52 25.50 2.13 10.04
C TRP A 52 26.48 1.44 11.01
N ARG A 53 25.97 0.64 11.94
CA ARG A 53 26.80 -0.09 12.91
C ARG A 53 27.69 -1.17 12.28
N SER A 54 27.39 -1.59 11.07
CA SER A 54 28.08 -2.68 10.38
C SER A 54 28.71 -2.28 9.05
N VAL A 55 28.68 -0.99 8.69
CA VAL A 55 29.22 -0.49 7.41
C VAL A 55 30.72 -0.78 7.24
N GLU A 56 31.50 -0.74 8.31
CA GLU A 56 32.93 -1.10 8.28
C GLU A 56 33.19 -2.57 7.95
N ARG A 57 32.18 -3.44 8.13
CA ARG A 57 32.21 -4.87 7.78
C ARG A 57 31.67 -5.16 6.38
N PHE A 58 31.18 -4.14 5.69
CA PHE A 58 30.74 -4.28 4.32
C PHE A 58 31.97 -4.44 3.42
N ASP A 59 32.15 -5.65 2.91
CA ASP A 59 33.36 -6.05 2.14
C ASP A 59 33.20 -5.86 0.62
N GLY A 60 32.08 -5.28 0.15
CA GLY A 60 31.83 -5.01 -1.26
C GLY A 60 31.61 -6.25 -2.13
N ARG A 61 31.41 -7.45 -1.54
CA ARG A 61 31.11 -8.68 -2.31
C ARG A 61 29.71 -8.69 -2.94
N SER A 62 28.82 -7.85 -2.46
CA SER A 62 27.50 -7.59 -3.05
C SER A 62 27.33 -6.09 -3.27
N GLU A 63 26.36 -5.70 -4.08
CA GLU A 63 25.96 -4.29 -4.16
C GLU A 63 25.41 -3.80 -2.82
N LEU A 64 25.60 -2.52 -2.51
CA LEU A 64 25.15 -1.92 -1.24
C LEU A 64 23.63 -2.09 -1.07
N GLY A 65 22.84 -1.89 -2.13
CA GLY A 65 21.40 -2.07 -2.12
C GLY A 65 21.00 -3.50 -1.74
N THR A 66 21.66 -4.51 -2.30
CA THR A 66 21.43 -5.93 -1.96
C THR A 66 21.70 -6.20 -0.48
N TRP A 67 22.80 -5.69 0.04
CA TRP A 67 23.14 -5.84 1.46
C TRP A 67 22.11 -5.17 2.38
N LEU A 68 21.66 -3.96 2.03
CA LEU A 68 20.59 -3.26 2.76
C LEU A 68 19.27 -4.00 2.73
N HIS A 69 18.86 -4.54 1.57
CA HIS A 69 17.66 -5.35 1.47
C HIS A 69 17.72 -6.63 2.32
N ARG A 70 18.91 -7.24 2.47
CA ARG A 70 19.11 -8.37 3.40
C ARG A 70 18.85 -7.95 4.86
N ILE A 71 19.36 -6.82 5.29
CA ILE A 71 19.12 -6.28 6.64
C ILE A 71 17.63 -5.98 6.83
N ALA A 72 17.01 -5.25 5.89
CA ALA A 72 15.60 -4.87 5.96
C ALA A 72 14.65 -6.08 6.00
N THR A 73 14.94 -7.11 5.20
CA THR A 73 14.15 -8.35 5.22
C THR A 73 14.20 -9.01 6.59
N ASN A 74 15.39 -9.11 7.21
CA ASN A 74 15.52 -9.67 8.55
C ASN A 74 14.80 -8.84 9.61
N VAL A 75 14.91 -7.50 9.54
CA VAL A 75 14.15 -6.58 10.42
C VAL A 75 12.65 -6.84 10.30
N CYS A 76 12.11 -6.88 9.08
CA CYS A 76 10.69 -7.15 8.84
C CYS A 76 10.28 -8.54 9.37
N LEU A 77 11.10 -9.58 9.15
CA LEU A 77 10.82 -10.91 9.67
C LEU A 77 10.80 -10.93 11.20
N ASP A 78 11.71 -10.20 11.85
CA ASP A 78 11.73 -10.05 13.32
C ASP A 78 10.47 -9.35 13.82
N MET A 79 10.06 -8.24 13.18
CA MET A 79 8.85 -7.49 13.52
C MET A 79 7.56 -8.32 13.35
N LEU A 80 7.54 -9.29 12.45
CA LEU A 80 6.38 -10.15 12.19
C LEU A 80 6.26 -11.34 13.15
N LYS A 81 7.28 -11.62 13.97
CA LYS A 81 7.22 -12.72 14.95
C LYS A 81 6.11 -12.49 15.98
N GLY A 82 5.21 -13.47 16.09
CA GLY A 82 4.11 -13.44 17.07
C GLY A 82 3.00 -12.43 16.76
N ARG A 83 3.04 -11.74 15.63
CA ARG A 83 1.99 -10.78 15.24
C ARG A 83 0.86 -11.46 14.46
N ARG A 84 -0.35 -10.91 14.62
CA ARG A 84 -1.48 -11.23 13.73
C ARG A 84 -1.25 -10.54 12.38
N ARG A 85 -1.73 -11.19 11.30
CA ARG A 85 -1.68 -10.60 9.95
C ARG A 85 -2.58 -9.36 9.88
N ARG A 86 -2.18 -8.40 9.07
CA ARG A 86 -3.05 -7.30 8.66
C ARG A 86 -4.08 -7.80 7.63
N ALA A 87 -5.21 -7.13 7.55
CA ALA A 87 -6.34 -7.53 6.73
C ALA A 87 -7.01 -6.30 6.09
N VAL A 88 -7.87 -6.53 5.14
CA VAL A 88 -8.90 -5.59 4.68
C VAL A 88 -10.27 -6.10 5.14
N PRO A 89 -11.32 -5.25 5.23
CA PRO A 89 -12.63 -5.69 5.71
C PRO A 89 -13.18 -6.93 5.01
N MET A 90 -12.96 -7.09 3.70
CA MET A 90 -13.37 -8.24 2.92
C MET A 90 -12.71 -9.56 3.36
N ASP A 91 -11.60 -9.51 4.08
CA ASP A 91 -10.93 -10.70 4.65
C ASP A 91 -11.55 -11.18 5.96
N LEU A 92 -12.35 -10.34 6.62
CA LEU A 92 -12.88 -10.60 7.96
C LEU A 92 -14.28 -11.21 7.95
N GLY A 93 -15.03 -11.02 6.87
CA GLY A 93 -16.40 -11.54 6.75
C GLY A 93 -17.05 -11.21 5.40
N PRO A 94 -18.28 -11.67 5.19
CA PRO A 94 -19.08 -11.34 4.00
C PRO A 94 -19.48 -9.86 3.99
N ALA A 95 -19.95 -9.37 2.83
CA ALA A 95 -20.58 -8.07 2.70
C ALA A 95 -21.77 -7.97 3.66
N GLN A 96 -22.00 -6.77 4.18
CA GLN A 96 -23.03 -6.50 5.17
C GLN A 96 -24.06 -5.51 4.62
N ALA A 97 -25.22 -5.46 5.24
CA ALA A 97 -26.26 -4.47 4.90
C ALA A 97 -25.79 -3.05 5.25
N PRO A 98 -26.22 -2.01 4.48
CA PRO A 98 -25.80 -0.63 4.67
C PRO A 98 -26.54 0.04 5.85
N VAL A 99 -26.34 -0.48 7.07
CA VAL A 99 -26.96 0.02 8.31
C VAL A 99 -25.90 0.34 9.35
N ALA A 100 -26.16 1.36 10.17
CA ALA A 100 -25.17 1.87 11.14
C ALA A 100 -24.82 0.86 12.24
N GLU A 101 -25.72 -0.05 12.55
CA GLU A 101 -25.55 -1.11 13.55
C GLU A 101 -24.40 -2.08 13.19
N ASN A 102 -24.03 -2.15 11.92
CA ASN A 102 -22.92 -2.99 11.42
C ASN A 102 -21.54 -2.33 11.55
N LEU A 103 -21.45 -1.12 12.09
CA LEU A 103 -20.18 -0.41 12.29
C LEU A 103 -19.47 -0.91 13.54
N HIS A 104 -18.67 -1.96 13.40
CA HIS A 104 -17.82 -2.47 14.49
C HIS A 104 -16.35 -2.11 14.22
N THR A 105 -15.74 -1.39 15.17
CA THR A 105 -14.35 -1.00 15.07
C THR A 105 -13.40 -2.14 15.39
N ARG A 106 -12.26 -2.19 14.70
CA ARG A 106 -11.13 -3.05 15.02
C ARG A 106 -9.89 -2.20 15.29
N SER A 107 -8.94 -2.78 16.03
CA SER A 107 -7.65 -2.13 16.26
C SER A 107 -6.96 -1.75 14.96
N GLU A 108 -6.25 -0.62 14.94
CA GLU A 108 -5.43 -0.14 13.82
C GLU A 108 -4.44 -1.22 13.32
N ALA A 109 -3.85 -2.00 14.25
CA ALA A 109 -2.95 -3.09 13.90
C ALA A 109 -3.59 -4.19 13.04
N THR A 110 -4.93 -4.21 12.90
CA THR A 110 -5.65 -5.14 12.04
C THR A 110 -5.55 -4.76 10.56
N TRP A 111 -5.36 -3.49 10.23
CA TRP A 111 -5.62 -2.99 8.88
C TRP A 111 -4.35 -2.87 8.03
N VAL A 112 -4.49 -3.19 6.74
CA VAL A 112 -3.55 -2.71 5.72
C VAL A 112 -3.83 -1.22 5.54
N LEU A 113 -2.81 -0.38 5.70
CA LEU A 113 -2.92 1.07 5.63
C LEU A 113 -2.38 1.62 4.30
N PRO A 114 -2.89 2.76 3.82
CA PRO A 114 -2.47 3.35 2.56
C PRO A 114 -1.07 3.97 2.65
N ILE A 115 -0.35 3.97 1.53
CA ILE A 115 0.93 4.67 1.39
C ILE A 115 0.88 5.62 0.18
N PRO A 116 1.40 6.87 0.30
CA PRO A 116 1.52 7.76 -0.86
C PRO A 116 2.37 7.12 -1.96
N GLY A 117 1.86 7.15 -3.21
CA GLY A 117 2.59 6.59 -4.35
C GLY A 117 3.97 7.22 -4.53
N ALA A 118 4.09 8.53 -4.30
CA ALA A 118 5.35 9.26 -4.40
C ALA A 118 6.48 8.75 -3.48
N LEU A 119 6.14 8.09 -2.36
CA LEU A 119 7.13 7.57 -1.41
C LEU A 119 7.74 6.23 -1.86
N VAL A 120 7.07 5.51 -2.76
CA VAL A 120 7.43 4.13 -3.14
C VAL A 120 7.53 3.92 -4.66
N ALA A 121 7.29 4.96 -5.46
CA ALA A 121 7.49 4.93 -6.91
C ALA A 121 8.98 4.71 -7.24
N GLY A 122 9.27 3.80 -8.17
CA GLY A 122 10.63 3.60 -8.69
C GLY A 122 11.17 4.84 -9.41
N GLU A 123 12.49 4.97 -9.48
CA GLU A 123 13.14 6.07 -10.24
C GLU A 123 13.17 5.76 -11.74
N ASP A 124 13.18 4.49 -12.13
CA ASP A 124 13.15 4.06 -13.53
C ASP A 124 11.70 3.81 -13.99
N PRO A 125 11.27 4.40 -15.13
CA PRO A 125 9.96 4.14 -15.70
C PRO A 125 9.69 2.66 -16.04
N ALA A 126 10.72 1.87 -16.37
CA ALA A 126 10.59 0.45 -16.65
C ALA A 126 10.32 -0.39 -15.39
N ASP A 127 10.93 0.00 -14.25
CA ASP A 127 10.69 -0.61 -12.95
C ASP A 127 9.37 -0.12 -12.32
N SER A 128 8.84 1.02 -12.77
CA SER A 128 7.67 1.66 -12.19
C SER A 128 6.40 0.81 -12.31
N VAL A 129 6.18 0.11 -13.44
CA VAL A 129 4.96 -0.67 -13.66
C VAL A 129 4.87 -1.87 -12.71
N VAL A 130 5.95 -2.65 -12.56
CA VAL A 130 6.00 -3.78 -11.63
C VAL A 130 5.95 -3.29 -10.18
N ALA A 131 6.63 -2.18 -9.90
CA ALA A 131 6.62 -1.55 -8.59
C ALA A 131 5.23 -1.03 -8.23
N GLU A 132 4.52 -0.35 -9.14
CA GLU A 132 3.16 0.16 -8.93
C GLU A 132 2.15 -0.96 -8.73
N GLU A 133 2.18 -2.02 -9.54
CA GLU A 133 1.30 -3.19 -9.34
C GLU A 133 1.55 -3.84 -7.98
N SER A 134 2.80 -3.96 -7.58
CA SER A 134 3.19 -4.65 -6.35
C SER A 134 2.89 -3.87 -5.06
N ILE A 135 2.54 -2.58 -5.14
CA ILE A 135 2.09 -1.78 -3.99
C ILE A 135 0.58 -1.56 -3.97
N ARG A 136 -0.19 -2.01 -4.97
CA ARG A 136 -1.66 -1.91 -4.94
C ARG A 136 -2.22 -2.47 -3.65
N LEU A 137 -3.22 -1.80 -3.10
CA LEU A 137 -3.79 -2.16 -1.80
C LEU A 137 -4.26 -3.62 -1.77
N ALA A 138 -4.94 -4.07 -2.83
CA ALA A 138 -5.37 -5.46 -2.98
C ALA A 138 -4.20 -6.46 -2.98
N PHE A 139 -3.10 -6.11 -3.67
CA PHE A 139 -1.91 -6.96 -3.70
C PHE A 139 -1.22 -7.01 -2.33
N VAL A 140 -1.02 -5.86 -1.68
CA VAL A 140 -0.42 -5.80 -0.34
C VAL A 140 -1.29 -6.54 0.68
N ALA A 141 -2.63 -6.41 0.60
CA ALA A 141 -3.56 -7.18 1.43
C ALA A 141 -3.41 -8.68 1.21
N ALA A 142 -3.31 -9.12 -0.04
CA ALA A 142 -3.12 -10.54 -0.36
C ALA A 142 -1.77 -11.08 0.11
N LEU A 143 -0.70 -10.27 0.04
CA LEU A 143 0.60 -10.64 0.62
C LEU A 143 0.50 -10.94 2.11
N GLN A 144 -0.41 -10.27 2.85
CA GLN A 144 -0.57 -10.51 4.29
C GLN A 144 -1.10 -11.92 4.60
N HIS A 145 -1.71 -12.62 3.64
CA HIS A 145 -2.12 -14.01 3.79
C HIS A 145 -0.98 -15.02 3.69
N LEU A 146 0.18 -14.61 3.20
CA LEU A 146 1.35 -15.47 3.10
C LEU A 146 2.10 -15.53 4.45
N PRO A 147 2.60 -16.71 4.86
CA PRO A 147 3.57 -16.79 5.93
C PRO A 147 4.76 -15.85 5.67
N PRO A 148 5.34 -15.18 6.69
CA PRO A 148 6.35 -14.14 6.50
C PRO A 148 7.52 -14.51 5.59
N ARG A 149 8.05 -15.73 5.71
CA ARG A 149 9.16 -16.20 4.85
C ARG A 149 8.75 -16.45 3.41
N GLN A 150 7.51 -16.91 3.16
CA GLN A 150 6.99 -17.05 1.79
C GLN A 150 6.74 -15.68 1.16
N ARG A 151 6.25 -14.73 1.93
CA ARG A 151 6.07 -13.33 1.51
C ARG A 151 7.41 -12.72 1.13
N ALA A 152 8.44 -12.85 1.98
CA ALA A 152 9.79 -12.37 1.68
C ALA A 152 10.34 -12.98 0.40
N ALA A 153 10.25 -14.32 0.23
CA ALA A 153 10.70 -14.98 -0.98
C ALA A 153 10.00 -14.46 -2.24
N LEU A 154 8.68 -14.27 -2.19
CA LEU A 154 7.92 -13.74 -3.32
C LEU A 154 8.35 -12.30 -3.67
N ILE A 155 8.45 -11.41 -2.68
CA ILE A 155 8.83 -10.01 -2.92
C ILE A 155 10.26 -9.93 -3.48
N LEU A 156 11.20 -10.65 -2.89
CA LEU A 156 12.60 -10.63 -3.34
C LEU A 156 12.75 -11.16 -4.77
N CYS A 157 12.12 -12.30 -5.09
CA CYS A 157 12.26 -12.90 -6.41
C CYS A 157 11.43 -12.19 -7.50
N GLU A 158 10.19 -11.80 -7.22
CA GLU A 158 9.26 -11.32 -8.26
C GLU A 158 9.16 -9.80 -8.37
N VAL A 159 9.45 -9.07 -7.30
CA VAL A 159 9.43 -7.62 -7.30
C VAL A 159 10.84 -7.04 -7.40
N LEU A 160 11.81 -7.61 -6.68
CA LEU A 160 13.20 -7.13 -6.67
C LEU A 160 14.12 -7.97 -7.56
N SER A 161 13.60 -8.94 -8.30
CA SER A 161 14.32 -9.73 -9.31
C SER A 161 15.55 -10.50 -8.79
N TRP A 162 15.57 -10.86 -7.50
CA TRP A 162 16.65 -11.64 -6.91
C TRP A 162 16.64 -13.08 -7.40
N GLN A 163 17.81 -13.67 -7.53
CA GLN A 163 17.93 -15.08 -7.84
C GLN A 163 17.52 -15.94 -6.65
N ALA A 164 16.90 -17.09 -6.92
CA ALA A 164 16.47 -18.00 -5.86
C ALA A 164 17.62 -18.49 -4.95
N ALA A 165 18.86 -18.51 -5.47
CA ALA A 165 20.05 -18.84 -4.68
C ALA A 165 20.37 -17.76 -3.63
N GLU A 166 20.26 -16.48 -4.00
CA GLU A 166 20.49 -15.35 -3.08
C GLU A 166 19.43 -15.29 -1.98
N VAL A 167 18.17 -15.58 -2.35
CA VAL A 167 17.07 -15.67 -1.38
C VAL A 167 17.23 -16.88 -0.46
N ALA A 168 17.73 -18.00 -0.96
CA ALA A 168 18.01 -19.19 -0.17
C ALA A 168 19.09 -18.92 0.89
N GLU A 169 20.16 -18.22 0.50
CA GLU A 169 21.20 -17.78 1.41
C GLU A 169 20.67 -16.83 2.48
N LEU A 170 19.91 -15.78 2.08
CA LEU A 170 19.32 -14.82 3.01
C LEU A 170 18.40 -15.48 4.04
N LEU A 171 17.56 -16.40 3.59
CA LEU A 171 16.57 -17.06 4.44
C LEU A 171 17.09 -18.31 5.15
N ASP A 172 18.39 -18.59 5.06
CA ASP A 172 19.02 -19.80 5.61
C ASP A 172 18.21 -21.07 5.25
N THR A 173 18.09 -21.33 3.94
CA THR A 173 17.30 -22.43 3.39
C THR A 173 17.89 -22.92 2.06
N THR A 174 17.22 -23.84 1.37
CA THR A 174 17.65 -24.36 0.07
C THR A 174 16.89 -23.69 -1.08
N VAL A 175 17.50 -23.66 -2.27
CA VAL A 175 16.85 -23.21 -3.51
C VAL A 175 15.53 -23.96 -3.77
N ALA A 176 15.50 -25.28 -3.51
CA ALA A 176 14.29 -26.08 -3.63
C ALA A 176 13.18 -25.60 -2.69
N SER A 177 13.54 -25.22 -1.44
CA SER A 177 12.59 -24.65 -0.48
C SER A 177 12.06 -23.29 -0.93
N VAL A 178 12.92 -22.41 -1.50
CA VAL A 178 12.50 -21.13 -2.07
C VAL A 178 11.52 -21.34 -3.22
N ASN A 179 11.83 -22.22 -4.18
CA ASN A 179 10.94 -22.52 -5.31
C ASN A 179 9.57 -23.08 -4.84
N SER A 180 9.58 -23.96 -3.84
CA SER A 180 8.34 -24.46 -3.23
C SER A 180 7.55 -23.35 -2.51
N ALA A 181 8.24 -22.42 -1.85
CA ALA A 181 7.60 -21.26 -1.21
C ALA A 181 6.94 -20.35 -2.26
N LEU A 182 7.62 -20.09 -3.39
CA LEU A 182 7.08 -19.32 -4.51
C LEU A 182 5.83 -19.96 -5.12
N GLN A 183 5.87 -21.28 -5.35
CA GLN A 183 4.69 -22.00 -5.86
C GLN A 183 3.49 -21.86 -4.92
N ARG A 184 3.68 -22.07 -3.61
CA ARG A 184 2.60 -21.90 -2.63
C ARG A 184 2.10 -20.46 -2.55
N ALA A 185 3.01 -19.48 -2.58
CA ALA A 185 2.65 -18.07 -2.57
C ALA A 185 1.79 -17.72 -3.78
N ARG A 186 2.21 -18.11 -5.00
CA ARG A 186 1.44 -17.89 -6.23
C ARG A 186 0.06 -18.55 -6.18
N ALA A 187 -0.03 -19.79 -5.71
CA ALA A 187 -1.30 -20.50 -5.56
C ALA A 187 -2.25 -19.76 -4.59
N THR A 188 -1.71 -19.24 -3.46
CA THR A 188 -2.49 -18.46 -2.51
C THR A 188 -2.99 -17.15 -3.12
N LEU A 189 -2.15 -16.43 -3.88
CA LEU A 189 -2.56 -15.20 -4.55
C LEU A 189 -3.62 -15.46 -5.64
N GLN A 190 -3.45 -16.52 -6.43
CA GLN A 190 -4.44 -16.92 -7.46
C GLN A 190 -5.80 -17.29 -6.86
N SER A 191 -5.82 -18.02 -5.75
CA SER A 191 -7.08 -18.39 -5.06
C SER A 191 -7.85 -17.19 -4.52
N ARG A 192 -7.18 -16.04 -4.38
CA ARG A 192 -7.75 -14.76 -3.96
C ARG A 192 -8.18 -13.85 -5.13
N GLY A 193 -8.24 -14.39 -6.35
CA GLY A 193 -8.67 -13.64 -7.53
C GLY A 193 -7.64 -12.64 -8.06
N LEU A 194 -6.45 -12.57 -7.47
CA LEU A 194 -5.35 -11.78 -8.00
C LEU A 194 -4.71 -12.53 -9.18
N ARG A 195 -5.41 -12.51 -10.31
CA ARG A 195 -4.78 -12.84 -11.58
C ARG A 195 -3.82 -11.70 -11.93
N ARG A 196 -2.62 -12.05 -12.42
CA ARG A 196 -1.83 -11.13 -13.24
C ARG A 196 -2.68 -10.79 -14.46
N GLU A 197 -3.54 -9.80 -14.34
CA GLU A 197 -4.06 -9.15 -15.53
C GLU A 197 -2.88 -8.47 -16.22
N SER A 198 -2.86 -8.55 -17.55
CA SER A 198 -1.74 -8.01 -18.31
C SER A 198 -1.51 -6.55 -17.92
N ALA A 199 -0.26 -6.20 -17.61
CA ALA A 199 0.17 -4.83 -17.28
C ALA A 199 -0.39 -3.77 -18.28
N ALA A 200 -0.60 -4.16 -19.54
CA ALA A 200 -1.15 -3.30 -20.58
C ALA A 200 -2.64 -2.93 -20.36
N ALA A 201 -3.43 -3.73 -19.68
CA ALA A 201 -4.87 -3.43 -19.45
C ALA A 201 -5.06 -2.44 -18.28
N ARG A 202 -4.10 -2.38 -17.34
CA ARG A 202 -4.19 -1.58 -16.10
C ARG A 202 -3.32 -0.32 -16.11
N ALA A 203 -2.35 -0.21 -17.01
CA ALA A 203 -1.46 0.96 -17.15
C ALA A 203 -2.15 2.20 -17.77
N ARG A 204 -3.48 2.18 -17.96
CA ARG A 204 -4.19 3.40 -18.29
C ARG A 204 -4.28 4.25 -17.03
N LEU A 205 -3.56 5.38 -17.05
CA LEU A 205 -3.77 6.47 -16.11
C LEU A 205 -5.28 6.71 -15.99
N PRO A 206 -5.83 6.81 -14.77
CA PRO A 206 -7.25 7.08 -14.60
C PRO A 206 -7.63 8.31 -15.41
N ASP A 207 -8.73 8.24 -16.13
CA ASP A 207 -9.26 9.38 -16.88
C ASP A 207 -9.48 10.55 -15.91
N LEU A 208 -8.62 11.56 -15.99
CA LEU A 208 -8.69 12.76 -15.14
C LEU A 208 -10.06 13.45 -15.26
N GLN A 209 -10.72 13.33 -16.40
CA GLN A 209 -12.06 13.88 -16.60
C GLN A 209 -13.09 13.09 -15.80
N MET A 210 -12.97 11.76 -15.77
CA MET A 210 -13.83 10.90 -14.93
C MET A 210 -13.64 11.22 -13.46
N LEU A 211 -12.39 11.35 -12.99
CA LEU A 211 -12.11 11.70 -11.60
C LEU A 211 -12.70 13.06 -11.20
N ARG A 212 -12.59 14.08 -12.05
CA ARG A 212 -13.23 15.39 -11.82
C ARG A 212 -14.74 15.27 -11.73
N ARG A 213 -15.36 14.50 -12.63
CA ARG A 213 -16.82 14.25 -12.61
C ARG A 213 -17.24 13.54 -11.31
N TYR A 214 -16.43 12.57 -10.85
CA TYR A 214 -16.69 11.89 -9.58
C TYR A 214 -16.63 12.87 -8.40
N VAL A 215 -15.57 13.65 -8.28
CA VAL A 215 -15.40 14.64 -7.19
C VAL A 215 -16.57 15.63 -7.20
N ASP A 216 -16.93 16.18 -8.35
CA ASP A 216 -18.02 17.13 -8.50
C ASP A 216 -19.37 16.51 -8.10
N ALA A 217 -19.69 15.30 -8.59
CA ALA A 217 -20.91 14.58 -8.24
C ALA A 217 -20.96 14.23 -6.74
N PHE A 218 -19.84 13.82 -6.16
CA PHE A 218 -19.74 13.48 -4.75
C PHE A 218 -19.95 14.72 -3.86
N GLN A 219 -19.31 15.85 -4.16
CA GLN A 219 -19.46 17.09 -3.39
C GLN A 219 -20.90 17.64 -3.44
N ARG A 220 -21.56 17.54 -4.59
CA ARG A 220 -22.97 17.93 -4.73
C ARG A 220 -23.97 16.90 -4.20
N TYR A 221 -23.48 15.69 -3.88
CA TYR A 221 -24.35 14.55 -3.52
C TYR A 221 -25.42 14.27 -4.58
N ASP A 222 -24.98 14.28 -5.86
CA ASP A 222 -25.83 14.07 -7.02
C ASP A 222 -25.99 12.56 -7.28
N LEU A 223 -27.11 12.00 -6.84
CA LEU A 223 -27.41 10.56 -6.94
C LEU A 223 -27.36 10.06 -8.38
N ASP A 224 -27.95 10.80 -9.33
CA ASP A 224 -28.02 10.36 -10.72
C ASP A 224 -26.64 10.37 -11.39
N ALA A 225 -25.84 11.38 -11.10
CA ALA A 225 -24.46 11.46 -11.59
C ALA A 225 -23.58 10.36 -10.98
N LEU A 226 -23.68 10.13 -9.66
CA LEU A 226 -22.93 9.07 -8.96
C LEU A 226 -23.31 7.67 -9.47
N THR A 227 -24.62 7.41 -9.68
CA THR A 227 -25.09 6.13 -10.22
C THR A 227 -24.45 5.80 -11.57
N LYS A 228 -24.18 6.81 -12.41
CA LYS A 228 -23.54 6.64 -13.73
C LYS A 228 -22.02 6.47 -13.67
N LEU A 229 -21.39 6.82 -12.56
CA LEU A 229 -19.94 6.78 -12.37
C LEU A 229 -19.49 5.56 -11.55
N ILE A 230 -20.41 4.88 -10.88
CA ILE A 230 -20.14 3.72 -10.03
C ILE A 230 -20.48 2.43 -10.76
N HIS A 231 -19.56 1.48 -10.78
CA HIS A 231 -19.79 0.15 -11.37
C HIS A 231 -20.92 -0.59 -10.62
N ALA A 232 -21.70 -1.42 -11.33
CA ALA A 232 -22.83 -2.16 -10.72
C ALA A 232 -22.39 -3.04 -9.53
N ASP A 233 -21.23 -3.71 -9.66
CA ASP A 233 -20.66 -4.53 -8.58
C ASP A 233 -19.61 -3.78 -7.76
N ALA A 234 -19.72 -2.47 -7.62
CA ALA A 234 -18.77 -1.69 -6.81
C ALA A 234 -18.77 -2.17 -5.36
N THR A 235 -17.60 -2.05 -4.71
CA THR A 235 -17.47 -2.36 -3.29
C THR A 235 -17.05 -1.13 -2.50
N GLN A 236 -17.43 -1.07 -1.24
CA GLN A 236 -16.98 -0.03 -0.32
C GLN A 236 -16.54 -0.61 1.02
N SER A 237 -15.46 -0.08 1.56
CA SER A 237 -14.98 -0.39 2.91
C SER A 237 -14.53 0.87 3.63
N MET A 238 -14.57 0.86 4.97
CA MET A 238 -14.30 2.02 5.81
C MET A 238 -13.47 1.68 7.05
N PRO A 239 -12.18 1.25 6.92
CA PRO A 239 -11.33 1.07 8.09
C PRO A 239 -11.30 2.32 8.99
N PRO A 240 -11.46 2.22 10.32
CA PRO A 240 -11.28 1.02 11.15
C PRO A 240 -12.53 0.15 11.36
N TYR A 241 -13.60 0.35 10.62
CA TYR A 241 -14.77 -0.53 10.69
C TYR A 241 -14.55 -1.81 9.87
N ASP A 242 -15.07 -2.94 10.35
CA ASP A 242 -15.02 -4.22 9.64
C ASP A 242 -16.18 -4.40 8.64
N MET A 243 -17.13 -3.47 8.62
CA MET A 243 -18.20 -3.42 7.64
C MET A 243 -17.65 -3.12 6.24
N TRP A 244 -18.13 -3.87 5.25
CA TRP A 244 -17.98 -3.54 3.84
C TRP A 244 -19.26 -3.84 3.07
N LEU A 245 -19.47 -3.12 1.97
CA LEU A 245 -20.67 -3.14 1.14
C LEU A 245 -20.35 -3.72 -0.23
N ALA A 246 -21.27 -4.46 -0.81
CA ALA A 246 -21.15 -5.05 -2.14
C ALA A 246 -22.34 -4.65 -3.02
N GLY A 247 -22.04 -4.08 -4.18
CA GLY A 247 -23.02 -3.56 -5.12
C GLY A 247 -23.23 -2.05 -4.97
N ARG A 248 -23.40 -1.40 -6.13
CA ARG A 248 -23.64 0.04 -6.22
C ARG A 248 -24.85 0.49 -5.38
N ASP A 249 -25.91 -0.31 -5.37
CA ASP A 249 -27.14 0.05 -4.69
C ASP A 249 -26.94 0.14 -3.17
N ASP A 250 -26.18 -0.79 -2.57
CA ASP A 250 -25.85 -0.75 -1.14
C ASP A 250 -24.89 0.41 -0.83
N VAL A 251 -23.93 0.71 -1.71
CA VAL A 251 -23.04 1.88 -1.57
C VAL A 251 -23.85 3.17 -1.56
N LEU A 252 -24.76 3.33 -2.52
CA LEU A 252 -25.63 4.51 -2.60
C LEU A 252 -26.63 4.57 -1.44
N ALA A 253 -27.21 3.45 -1.03
CA ALA A 253 -28.08 3.37 0.14
C ALA A 253 -27.35 3.83 1.42
N TRP A 254 -26.08 3.45 1.56
CA TRP A 254 -25.24 3.94 2.67
C TRP A 254 -25.05 5.46 2.59
N TRP A 255 -24.61 6.00 1.45
CA TRP A 255 -24.31 7.44 1.33
C TRP A 255 -25.54 8.33 1.53
N PHE A 256 -26.70 7.93 1.00
CA PHE A 256 -27.94 8.69 1.10
C PHE A 256 -28.78 8.33 2.33
N GLY A 257 -28.37 7.33 3.11
CA GLY A 257 -28.93 6.90 4.38
C GLY A 257 -28.02 7.24 5.55
N PRO A 258 -27.43 6.24 6.24
CA PRO A 258 -26.60 6.47 7.44
C PRO A 258 -25.41 7.39 7.21
N GLY A 259 -24.83 7.40 6.01
CA GLY A 259 -23.69 8.22 5.60
C GLY A 259 -24.05 9.66 5.20
N ILE A 260 -25.32 10.09 5.30
CA ILE A 260 -25.79 11.40 4.82
C ILE A 260 -25.07 12.59 5.48
N GLY A 261 -24.48 12.39 6.64
CA GLY A 261 -23.67 13.41 7.32
C GLY A 261 -22.43 13.84 6.55
N CYS A 262 -22.04 13.12 5.49
CA CYS A 262 -20.98 13.51 4.57
C CYS A 262 -21.44 14.46 3.46
N ARG A 263 -22.74 14.77 3.36
CA ARG A 263 -23.26 15.72 2.39
C ARG A 263 -22.63 17.10 2.56
N GLY A 264 -22.20 17.71 1.45
CA GLY A 264 -21.52 19.00 1.46
C GLY A 264 -20.02 18.91 1.81
N SER A 265 -19.46 17.71 1.87
CA SER A 265 -18.00 17.55 2.03
C SER A 265 -17.22 18.25 0.92
N ARG A 266 -16.05 18.76 1.27
CA ARG A 266 -15.00 19.14 0.29
C ARG A 266 -14.06 17.97 0.08
N VAL A 267 -13.63 17.79 -1.17
CA VAL A 267 -12.74 16.69 -1.59
C VAL A 267 -11.54 17.27 -2.30
N LEU A 268 -10.34 17.03 -1.76
CA LEU A 268 -9.07 17.52 -2.29
C LEU A 268 -8.27 16.37 -2.91
N PRO A 269 -7.83 16.47 -4.17
CA PRO A 269 -6.96 15.46 -4.77
C PRO A 269 -5.57 15.49 -4.12
N VAL A 270 -4.99 14.29 -3.85
CA VAL A 270 -3.66 14.15 -3.23
C VAL A 270 -2.71 13.26 -4.05
N GLY A 271 -3.02 13.06 -5.32
CA GLY A 271 -2.26 12.15 -6.19
C GLY A 271 -2.73 10.73 -6.03
N THR A 272 -1.82 9.81 -5.71
CA THR A 272 -2.14 8.38 -5.60
C THR A 272 -1.80 7.82 -4.20
N ALA A 273 -2.63 6.90 -3.76
CA ALA A 273 -2.34 5.99 -2.65
C ALA A 273 -2.31 4.56 -3.21
N ASN A 274 -1.23 3.84 -2.98
CA ASN A 274 -1.08 2.48 -3.51
C ASN A 274 -1.30 2.37 -5.04
N GLY A 275 -0.86 3.39 -5.79
CA GLY A 275 -1.06 3.48 -7.24
C GLY A 275 -2.49 3.79 -7.70
N SER A 276 -3.44 3.96 -6.79
CA SER A 276 -4.84 4.32 -7.08
C SER A 276 -5.10 5.79 -6.75
N PRO A 277 -5.99 6.49 -7.47
CA PRO A 277 -6.37 7.88 -7.17
C PRO A 277 -6.80 8.04 -5.72
N ALA A 278 -6.31 9.10 -5.07
CA ALA A 278 -6.58 9.37 -3.67
C ALA A 278 -7.04 10.82 -3.44
N PHE A 279 -7.94 10.98 -2.46
CA PHE A 279 -8.56 12.26 -2.15
C PHE A 279 -8.72 12.42 -0.63
N GLY A 280 -8.38 13.59 -0.10
CA GLY A 280 -8.72 13.99 1.26
C GLY A 280 -10.16 14.49 1.31
N GLN A 281 -11.03 13.82 2.05
CA GLN A 281 -12.40 14.26 2.29
C GLN A 281 -12.51 15.00 3.61
N TYR A 282 -13.14 16.15 3.58
CA TYR A 282 -13.45 17.00 4.73
C TYR A 282 -14.94 17.24 4.79
N LYS A 283 -15.56 16.98 5.92
CA LYS A 283 -16.99 17.25 6.13
C LYS A 283 -17.23 18.62 6.76
N PRO A 284 -18.39 19.22 6.54
CA PRO A 284 -18.75 20.50 7.14
C PRO A 284 -18.66 20.45 8.67
N SER A 285 -18.09 21.51 9.27
CA SER A 285 -18.01 21.69 10.72
C SER A 285 -18.16 23.19 11.06
N PRO A 286 -18.42 23.55 12.32
CA PRO A 286 -18.49 24.96 12.70
C PRO A 286 -17.20 25.71 12.34
N GLY A 287 -17.31 26.73 11.48
CA GLY A 287 -16.19 27.57 11.02
C GLY A 287 -15.30 26.95 9.96
N GLY A 288 -15.78 25.96 9.19
CA GLY A 288 -15.04 25.39 8.07
C GLY A 288 -15.31 23.91 7.83
N PHE A 289 -14.25 23.13 7.60
CA PHE A 289 -14.37 21.71 7.31
C PHE A 289 -13.33 20.92 8.10
N GLU A 290 -13.73 19.84 8.71
CA GLU A 290 -12.88 18.92 9.47
C GLU A 290 -12.52 17.66 8.66
N PRO A 291 -11.33 17.07 8.85
CA PRO A 291 -10.94 15.83 8.22
C PRO A 291 -11.93 14.70 8.50
N TRP A 292 -12.26 13.93 7.46
CA TRP A 292 -13.20 12.81 7.61
C TRP A 292 -12.62 11.50 7.14
N ALA A 293 -12.07 11.46 5.91
CA ALA A 293 -11.53 10.23 5.35
C ALA A 293 -10.45 10.53 4.29
N LEU A 294 -9.48 9.66 4.16
CA LEU A 294 -8.74 9.51 2.91
C LEU A 294 -9.52 8.52 2.04
N GLN A 295 -10.06 9.00 0.92
CA GLN A 295 -10.69 8.16 -0.09
C GLN A 295 -9.62 7.62 -1.03
N VAL A 296 -9.58 6.31 -1.22
CA VAL A 296 -8.81 5.64 -2.28
C VAL A 296 -9.80 4.94 -3.18
N ILE A 297 -9.75 5.23 -4.48
CA ILE A 297 -10.70 4.68 -5.45
C ILE A 297 -10.00 3.84 -6.50
N GLU A 298 -10.54 2.68 -6.81
CA GLU A 298 -10.10 1.86 -7.94
C GLU A 298 -11.09 2.03 -9.09
N VAL A 299 -10.54 2.22 -10.29
CA VAL A 299 -11.30 2.50 -11.51
C VAL A 299 -11.08 1.36 -12.50
N GLU A 300 -12.17 0.85 -13.05
CA GLU A 300 -12.21 -0.15 -14.10
C GLU A 300 -13.20 0.30 -15.18
N ASP A 301 -12.80 0.28 -16.45
CA ASP A 301 -13.61 0.69 -17.60
C ASP A 301 -14.30 2.07 -17.42
N SER A 302 -13.55 3.05 -16.88
CA SER A 302 -14.02 4.41 -16.60
C SER A 302 -15.16 4.49 -15.56
N LEU A 303 -15.33 3.47 -14.73
CA LEU A 303 -16.26 3.44 -13.60
C LEU A 303 -15.49 3.14 -12.30
N VAL A 304 -15.99 3.67 -11.19
CA VAL A 304 -15.41 3.35 -9.89
C VAL A 304 -15.85 1.95 -9.45
N ARG A 305 -14.89 1.07 -9.29
CA ARG A 305 -15.07 -0.34 -8.93
C ARG A 305 -14.94 -0.59 -7.43
N GLN A 306 -14.07 0.18 -6.75
CA GLN A 306 -13.88 0.04 -5.31
C GLN A 306 -13.63 1.39 -4.65
N PHE A 307 -14.23 1.55 -3.48
CA PHE A 307 -13.99 2.65 -2.56
C PHE A 307 -13.36 2.11 -1.26
N THR A 308 -12.28 2.73 -0.82
CA THR A 308 -11.76 2.52 0.52
C THR A 308 -11.63 3.87 1.22
N PHE A 309 -12.35 4.04 2.32
CA PHE A 309 -12.34 5.25 3.13
C PHE A 309 -11.55 4.98 4.41
N PHE A 310 -10.34 5.52 4.52
CA PHE A 310 -9.54 5.43 5.73
C PHE A 310 -9.92 6.57 6.67
N LEU A 311 -10.51 6.24 7.81
CA LEU A 311 -11.09 7.24 8.73
C LEU A 311 -10.12 7.69 9.83
N ASP A 312 -8.98 7.04 10.00
CA ASP A 312 -7.91 7.48 10.91
C ASP A 312 -7.12 8.65 10.29
N THR A 313 -7.81 9.77 10.17
CA THR A 313 -7.27 10.97 9.49
C THR A 313 -6.13 11.62 10.25
N GLU A 314 -6.09 11.52 11.58
CA GLU A 314 -5.00 12.07 12.40
C GLU A 314 -3.64 11.49 11.99
N ARG A 315 -3.60 10.23 11.63
CA ARG A 315 -2.37 9.54 11.20
C ARG A 315 -2.17 9.58 9.69
N VAL A 316 -3.25 9.42 8.92
CA VAL A 316 -3.15 9.23 7.47
C VAL A 316 -2.97 10.57 6.74
N PHE A 317 -3.68 11.63 7.13
CA PHE A 317 -3.62 12.93 6.44
C PHE A 317 -2.20 13.53 6.38
N PRO A 318 -1.41 13.52 7.47
CA PRO A 318 -0.03 14.04 7.42
C PRO A 318 0.85 13.32 6.38
N LEU A 319 0.66 12.01 6.16
CA LEU A 319 1.41 11.26 5.14
C LEU A 319 1.17 11.80 3.72
N PHE A 320 -0.02 12.30 3.46
CA PHE A 320 -0.44 12.82 2.16
C PHE A 320 -0.33 14.34 2.05
N GLY A 321 0.27 15.02 3.03
CA GLY A 321 0.40 16.47 3.06
C GLY A 321 -0.93 17.22 3.15
N LEU A 322 -1.97 16.56 3.67
CA LEU A 322 -3.30 17.15 3.84
C LEU A 322 -3.37 18.00 5.08
N PRO A 323 -3.98 19.20 5.00
CA PRO A 323 -4.11 20.09 6.15
C PRO A 323 -5.06 19.50 7.22
N PRO A 324 -4.84 19.84 8.51
CA PRO A 324 -5.68 19.35 9.61
C PRO A 324 -7.09 19.95 9.62
N ARG A 325 -7.35 20.99 8.81
CA ARG A 325 -8.64 21.68 8.68
C ARG A 325 -8.66 22.50 7.39
N LEU A 326 -9.87 22.77 6.85
CA LEU A 326 -10.08 23.75 5.79
C LEU A 326 -10.97 24.88 6.31
N ASP A 327 -10.67 26.09 5.84
CA ASP A 327 -11.49 27.28 6.12
C ASP A 327 -12.83 27.22 5.34
N ALA A 328 -13.79 28.01 5.79
CA ALA A 328 -15.15 28.08 5.24
C ALA A 328 -15.18 28.53 3.78
#